data_96fd49a796730fcab96bdbb2d0f2e654
#
_entry.id   96fd49a796730fcab96bdbb2d0f2e654
#
_cell.length_a   1.000
_cell.length_b   1.000
_cell.length_c   1.000
_cell.angle_alpha   90.00
_cell.angle_beta   90.00
_cell.angle_gamma   90.00
#
_symmetry.space_group_name_H-M   'P 1'
#
loop_
_entity.id
_entity.type
_entity.pdbx_description
1 polymer ?
#
loop_
_entity_poly.entity_id
_entity_poly.type
_entity_poly.pdbx_seq_one_letter_code
_entity_poly.pdbx_strand_id
1 'polypeptide(L)'
;MLPRTGLRIRRLALGTAPLASIFWGNDGDTAVRTASRALELGVRFFDTAPFYGLGEAERRLGWALAAAGGERPVIATKAGRVLTVQPDGSVDVHFDFGYDAARQSLESSLERLGMDRIDIVHIHDPDDHIHEALEGTYRALVALRDEGVIGAVSLGTNSVATATAFLERADLDCMLVAGRYTLLDRSAAELIDACARQGVAYLAAGVFNSGVLARPQAGSWYDYGPASGETLERAATMDSVCQHHGVSLQAAAVNFPLLNPNVTAVVVGMAAPAEVDENLAALRTPVPDDLWPELRREGLLGDGEPR
;
A
#
# COMPACT_ATOMS: atom_id res chain seq x y z
N MET A 1 9.18 -5.92 -11.26
CA MET A 1 10.45 -6.37 -10.66
C MET A 1 11.10 -5.16 -9.99
N LEU A 2 11.60 -5.30 -8.78
CA LEU A 2 12.38 -4.26 -8.11
C LEU A 2 13.76 -4.18 -8.80
N PRO A 3 14.15 -3.02 -9.37
CA PRO A 3 15.33 -2.96 -10.22
C PRO A 3 16.65 -3.32 -9.50
N ARG A 4 16.78 -2.93 -8.23
CA ARG A 4 18.02 -3.09 -7.46
C ARG A 4 18.22 -4.49 -6.87
N THR A 5 17.15 -5.17 -6.47
CA THR A 5 17.22 -6.49 -5.82
C THR A 5 16.86 -7.65 -6.74
N GLY A 6 16.24 -7.38 -7.89
CA GLY A 6 15.71 -8.40 -8.79
C GLY A 6 14.46 -9.11 -8.25
N LEU A 7 13.91 -8.70 -7.09
CA LEU A 7 12.71 -9.27 -6.50
C LEU A 7 11.52 -9.10 -7.46
N ARG A 8 10.88 -10.20 -7.82
CA ARG A 8 9.70 -10.19 -8.70
C ARG A 8 8.44 -9.99 -7.89
N ILE A 9 7.73 -8.88 -8.12
CA ILE A 9 6.41 -8.62 -7.54
C ILE A 9 5.34 -8.60 -8.62
N ARG A 10 4.11 -8.92 -8.23
CA ARG A 10 2.93 -8.78 -9.10
C ARG A 10 2.45 -7.33 -9.10
N ARG A 11 1.71 -6.94 -10.15
CA ARG A 11 1.20 -5.56 -10.29
C ARG A 11 0.11 -5.19 -9.27
N LEU A 12 -0.51 -6.17 -8.60
CA LEU A 12 -1.46 -5.97 -7.52
C LEU A 12 -0.92 -6.59 -6.22
N ALA A 13 -0.92 -5.81 -5.15
CA ALA A 13 -0.76 -6.27 -3.79
C ALA A 13 -2.08 -6.10 -3.01
N LEU A 14 -2.37 -7.05 -2.11
CA LEU A 14 -3.39 -6.88 -1.09
C LEU A 14 -2.80 -6.13 0.10
N GLY A 15 -3.35 -4.91 0.38
CA GLY A 15 -3.09 -4.18 1.60
C GLY A 15 -3.94 -4.72 2.75
N THR A 16 -3.31 -5.11 3.84
CA THR A 16 -4.00 -5.82 4.94
C THR A 16 -4.54 -4.91 6.03
N ALA A 17 -4.42 -3.58 5.93
CA ALA A 17 -4.99 -2.66 6.92
C ALA A 17 -6.49 -2.93 7.19
N PRO A 18 -7.34 -3.21 6.17
CA PRO A 18 -8.73 -3.58 6.40
C PRO A 18 -8.95 -4.96 7.06
N LEU A 19 -7.96 -5.83 7.11
CA LEU A 19 -8.02 -7.11 7.80
C LEU A 19 -7.89 -6.95 9.33
N ALA A 20 -7.49 -5.77 9.77
CA ALA A 20 -7.47 -5.37 11.17
C ALA A 20 -8.85 -4.85 11.59
N SER A 21 -9.38 -5.31 12.70
CA SER A 21 -10.74 -4.99 13.16
C SER A 21 -10.98 -3.51 13.51
N ILE A 22 -9.94 -2.66 13.56
CA ILE A 22 -9.99 -1.33 14.17
C ILE A 22 -10.84 -0.33 13.38
N PHE A 23 -10.82 -0.37 12.05
CA PHE A 23 -11.50 0.62 11.21
C PHE A 23 -12.71 0.09 10.46
N TRP A 24 -12.80 -1.23 10.23
CA TRP A 24 -13.79 -1.84 9.35
C TRP A 24 -14.68 -2.87 10.03
N GLY A 25 -14.57 -3.06 11.36
CA GLY A 25 -15.42 -4.00 12.11
C GLY A 25 -15.27 -5.46 11.67
N ASN A 26 -14.16 -5.81 11.04
CA ASN A 26 -13.95 -7.12 10.47
C ASN A 26 -13.69 -8.16 11.56
N ASP A 27 -14.44 -9.26 11.56
CA ASP A 27 -14.11 -10.40 12.41
C ASP A 27 -12.87 -11.15 11.91
N GLY A 28 -12.19 -11.86 12.82
CA GLY A 28 -10.95 -12.57 12.51
C GLY A 28 -11.12 -13.61 11.40
N ASP A 29 -12.26 -14.28 11.36
CA ASP A 29 -12.55 -15.33 10.37
C ASP A 29 -12.73 -14.74 8.97
N THR A 30 -13.44 -13.63 8.85
CA THR A 30 -13.59 -12.91 7.57
C THR A 30 -12.24 -12.42 7.06
N ALA A 31 -11.40 -11.89 7.95
CA ALA A 31 -10.06 -11.43 7.58
C ALA A 31 -9.18 -12.57 7.03
N VAL A 32 -9.15 -13.71 7.72
CA VAL A 32 -8.40 -14.89 7.24
C VAL A 32 -8.96 -15.41 5.92
N ARG A 33 -10.30 -15.50 5.78
CA ARG A 33 -10.93 -15.89 4.50
C ARG A 33 -10.59 -14.94 3.37
N THR A 34 -10.49 -13.61 3.64
CA THR A 34 -10.11 -12.63 2.63
C THR A 34 -8.69 -12.85 2.12
N ALA A 35 -7.72 -13.03 3.03
CA ALA A 35 -6.34 -13.36 2.66
C ALA A 35 -6.25 -14.69 1.92
N SER A 36 -6.96 -15.74 2.39
CA SER A 36 -7.02 -17.05 1.73
C SER A 36 -7.63 -16.95 0.33
N ARG A 37 -8.73 -16.19 0.16
CA ARG A 37 -9.34 -15.95 -1.14
C ARG A 37 -8.40 -15.26 -2.12
N ALA A 38 -7.63 -14.30 -1.65
CA ALA A 38 -6.61 -13.65 -2.46
C ALA A 38 -5.52 -14.64 -2.93
N LEU A 39 -5.04 -15.51 -2.04
CA LEU A 39 -4.08 -16.55 -2.38
C LEU A 39 -4.64 -17.54 -3.42
N GLU A 40 -5.89 -17.99 -3.26
CA GLU A 40 -6.59 -18.87 -4.21
C GLU A 40 -6.69 -18.25 -5.61
N LEU A 41 -6.97 -16.94 -5.68
CA LEU A 41 -7.08 -16.20 -6.95
C LEU A 41 -5.74 -15.76 -7.55
N GLY A 42 -4.63 -16.15 -6.94
CA GLY A 42 -3.29 -15.91 -7.46
C GLY A 42 -2.67 -14.57 -7.09
N VAL A 43 -3.21 -13.86 -6.08
CA VAL A 43 -2.50 -12.72 -5.47
C VAL A 43 -1.24 -13.27 -4.79
N ARG A 44 -0.09 -12.69 -5.14
CA ARG A 44 1.23 -13.12 -4.65
C ARG A 44 2.07 -11.97 -4.13
N PHE A 45 1.41 -10.89 -3.70
CA PHE A 45 2.03 -9.79 -2.99
C PHE A 45 1.07 -9.24 -1.94
N PHE A 46 1.52 -9.18 -0.68
CA PHE A 46 0.77 -8.70 0.48
C PHE A 46 1.56 -7.63 1.21
N ASP A 47 0.90 -6.52 1.55
CA ASP A 47 1.44 -5.44 2.37
C ASP A 47 0.73 -5.39 3.71
N THR A 48 1.48 -5.49 4.80
CA THR A 48 0.98 -5.45 6.17
C THR A 48 1.79 -4.46 7.03
N ALA A 49 1.48 -4.37 8.31
CA ALA A 49 2.24 -3.61 9.30
C ALA A 49 1.91 -4.06 10.74
N PRO A 50 2.84 -3.92 11.69
CA PRO A 50 2.56 -4.09 13.12
C PRO A 50 1.43 -3.19 13.61
N PHE A 51 1.38 -1.95 13.14
CA PHE A 51 0.35 -0.98 13.48
C PHE A 51 -1.08 -1.45 13.13
N TYR A 52 -1.26 -2.27 12.10
CA TYR A 52 -2.56 -2.69 11.63
C TYR A 52 -3.22 -3.65 12.61
N GLY A 53 -4.15 -3.11 13.42
CA GLY A 53 -4.84 -3.87 14.45
C GLY A 53 -3.93 -4.39 15.55
N LEU A 54 -2.87 -3.65 15.89
CA LEU A 54 -1.93 -4.03 16.95
C LEU A 54 -1.33 -5.43 16.71
N GLY A 55 -0.91 -5.69 15.46
CA GLY A 55 -0.34 -6.96 15.01
C GLY A 55 -1.35 -8.01 14.52
N GLU A 56 -2.67 -7.74 14.65
CA GLU A 56 -3.68 -8.69 14.21
C GLU A 56 -3.66 -8.95 12.70
N ALA A 57 -3.42 -7.91 11.88
CA ALA A 57 -3.31 -8.10 10.43
C ALA A 57 -2.18 -9.06 10.06
N GLU A 58 -1.03 -8.96 10.73
CA GLU A 58 0.10 -9.87 10.52
C GLU A 58 -0.22 -11.29 10.95
N ARG A 59 -0.84 -11.50 12.14
CA ARG A 59 -1.26 -12.84 12.62
C ARG A 59 -2.26 -13.50 11.67
N ARG A 60 -3.29 -12.77 11.24
CA ARG A 60 -4.33 -13.26 10.34
C ARG A 60 -3.77 -13.61 8.96
N LEU A 61 -2.87 -12.78 8.46
CA LEU A 61 -2.12 -13.09 7.23
C LEU A 61 -1.27 -14.35 7.43
N GLY A 62 -0.53 -14.46 8.54
CA GLY A 62 0.28 -15.63 8.89
C GLY A 62 -0.54 -16.93 8.91
N TRP A 63 -1.75 -16.91 9.50
CA TRP A 63 -2.65 -18.09 9.49
C TRP A 63 -3.11 -18.46 8.08
N ALA A 64 -3.45 -17.49 7.25
CA ALA A 64 -3.82 -17.73 5.87
C ALA A 64 -2.64 -18.31 5.05
N LEU A 65 -1.42 -17.80 5.27
CA LEU A 65 -0.20 -18.29 4.62
C LEU A 65 0.14 -19.71 5.04
N ALA A 66 0.01 -20.04 6.33
CA ALA A 66 0.29 -21.38 6.85
C ALA A 66 -0.68 -22.43 6.31
N ALA A 67 -1.93 -22.05 6.03
CA ALA A 67 -2.95 -22.92 5.45
C ALA A 67 -2.83 -23.06 3.92
N ALA A 68 -2.16 -22.10 3.26
CA ALA A 68 -2.04 -22.08 1.82
C ALA A 68 -0.90 -23.00 1.34
N GLY A 69 -1.13 -23.72 0.25
CA GLY A 69 -0.08 -24.43 -0.48
C GLY A 69 0.44 -23.58 -1.66
N GLY A 70 1.50 -24.07 -2.31
CA GLY A 70 1.99 -23.52 -3.59
C GLY A 70 3.10 -22.48 -3.43
N GLU A 71 3.17 -21.54 -4.39
CA GLU A 71 4.21 -20.51 -4.44
C GLU A 71 4.10 -19.53 -3.27
N ARG A 72 5.20 -19.35 -2.52
CA ARG A 72 5.28 -18.37 -1.44
C ARG A 72 5.07 -16.95 -2.01
N PRO A 73 4.12 -16.18 -1.48
CA PRO A 73 3.94 -14.80 -1.91
C PRO A 73 5.07 -13.89 -1.37
N VAL A 74 5.22 -12.74 -1.99
CA VAL A 74 6.03 -11.63 -1.48
C VAL A 74 5.29 -10.98 -0.34
N ILE A 75 5.96 -10.80 0.79
CA ILE A 75 5.42 -10.16 1.99
C ILE A 75 6.18 -8.87 2.27
N ALA A 76 5.44 -7.78 2.39
CA ALA A 76 5.93 -6.51 2.90
C ALA A 76 5.35 -6.25 4.29
N THR A 77 6.19 -5.79 5.22
CA THR A 77 5.75 -5.23 6.51
C THR A 77 6.46 -3.91 6.79
N LYS A 78 6.30 -3.35 7.98
CA LYS A 78 6.78 -2.00 8.29
C LYS A 78 7.49 -1.94 9.65
N ALA A 79 8.37 -0.95 9.84
CA ALA A 79 9.06 -0.66 11.09
C ALA A 79 8.99 0.85 11.40
N GLY A 80 9.07 1.22 12.69
CA GLY A 80 9.02 2.60 13.17
C GLY A 80 7.77 2.96 13.98
N ARG A 81 6.67 2.21 13.82
CA ARG A 81 5.51 2.23 14.74
C ARG A 81 5.57 0.95 15.57
N VAL A 82 6.06 1.07 16.80
CA VAL A 82 6.39 -0.05 17.68
C VAL A 82 5.20 -0.38 18.57
N LEU A 83 4.95 -1.68 18.77
CA LEU A 83 3.96 -2.20 19.70
C LEU A 83 4.63 -2.55 21.01
N THR A 84 4.12 -2.03 22.12
CA THR A 84 4.58 -2.36 23.47
C THR A 84 3.44 -2.97 24.27
N VAL A 85 3.64 -4.19 24.78
CA VAL A 85 2.69 -4.84 25.66
C VAL A 85 2.88 -4.30 27.07
N GLN A 86 1.84 -3.72 27.66
CA GLN A 86 1.82 -3.18 29.00
C GLN A 86 1.63 -4.29 30.03
N PRO A 87 1.99 -4.05 31.32
CA PRO A 87 1.82 -5.04 32.38
C PRO A 87 0.36 -5.51 32.62
N ASP A 88 -0.63 -4.71 32.22
CA ASP A 88 -2.05 -5.06 32.29
C ASP A 88 -2.56 -5.84 31.06
N GLY A 89 -1.65 -6.13 30.09
CA GLY A 89 -1.96 -6.82 28.86
C GLY A 89 -2.47 -5.95 27.72
N SER A 90 -2.65 -4.63 27.95
CA SER A 90 -2.96 -3.69 26.87
C SER A 90 -1.75 -3.51 25.94
N VAL A 91 -2.00 -3.07 24.70
CA VAL A 91 -0.96 -2.81 23.73
C VAL A 91 -0.98 -1.34 23.34
N ASP A 92 0.15 -0.66 23.58
CA ASP A 92 0.38 0.71 23.14
C ASP A 92 1.15 0.74 21.81
N VAL A 93 0.92 1.82 21.06
CA VAL A 93 1.68 2.14 19.84
C VAL A 93 2.39 3.46 20.04
N HIS A 94 3.68 3.48 19.73
CA HIS A 94 4.47 4.71 19.72
C HIS A 94 5.44 4.71 18.53
N PHE A 95 5.93 5.90 18.18
CA PHE A 95 6.99 6.03 17.19
C PHE A 95 8.34 5.77 17.88
N ASP A 96 9.10 4.84 17.34
CA ASP A 96 10.50 4.59 17.69
C ASP A 96 11.26 4.18 16.43
N PHE A 97 12.09 5.10 15.96
CA PHE A 97 12.91 4.91 14.77
C PHE A 97 14.35 4.51 15.11
N GLY A 98 14.62 4.11 16.34
CA GLY A 98 15.93 3.61 16.78
C GLY A 98 16.33 2.32 16.07
N TYR A 99 17.64 2.08 16.01
CA TYR A 99 18.23 0.89 15.38
C TYR A 99 17.74 -0.41 16.02
N ASP A 100 17.83 -0.51 17.36
CA ASP A 100 17.43 -1.71 18.09
C ASP A 100 15.93 -1.92 18.09
N ALA A 101 15.14 -0.84 18.17
CA ALA A 101 13.69 -0.88 18.10
C ALA A 101 13.20 -1.44 16.75
N ALA A 102 13.84 -1.03 15.64
CA ALA A 102 13.52 -1.56 14.33
C ALA A 102 13.77 -3.06 14.22
N ARG A 103 14.90 -3.56 14.76
CA ARG A 103 15.24 -4.99 14.78
C ARG A 103 14.24 -5.80 15.62
N GLN A 104 13.94 -5.35 16.84
CA GLN A 104 12.97 -6.01 17.74
C GLN A 104 11.56 -6.02 17.14
N SER A 105 11.14 -4.91 16.52
CA SER A 105 9.86 -4.83 15.84
C SER A 105 9.76 -5.85 14.70
N LEU A 106 10.84 -6.03 13.92
CA LEU A 106 10.86 -7.00 12.84
C LEU A 106 10.87 -8.45 13.35
N GLU A 107 11.62 -8.77 14.40
CA GLU A 107 11.58 -10.09 15.05
C GLU A 107 10.15 -10.45 15.46
N SER A 108 9.45 -9.52 16.12
CA SER A 108 8.05 -9.69 16.50
C SER A 108 7.10 -9.85 15.28
N SER A 109 7.40 -9.17 14.16
CA SER A 109 6.64 -9.34 12.92
C SER A 109 6.85 -10.71 12.29
N LEU A 110 8.08 -11.23 12.28
CA LEU A 110 8.40 -12.57 11.83
C LEU A 110 7.64 -13.63 12.62
N GLU A 111 7.60 -13.49 13.96
CA GLU A 111 6.82 -14.38 14.85
C GLU A 111 5.33 -14.33 14.53
N ARG A 112 4.73 -13.14 14.39
CA ARG A 112 3.29 -13.00 14.08
C ARG A 112 2.93 -13.55 12.70
N LEU A 113 3.80 -13.40 11.73
CA LEU A 113 3.64 -13.93 10.37
C LEU A 113 3.97 -15.42 10.25
N GLY A 114 4.68 -16.01 11.25
CA GLY A 114 5.18 -17.38 11.19
C GLY A 114 6.22 -17.59 10.08
N MET A 115 7.14 -16.63 9.90
CA MET A 115 8.10 -16.59 8.80
C MET A 115 9.52 -16.37 9.31
N ASP A 116 10.52 -16.86 8.56
CA ASP A 116 11.94 -16.68 8.87
C ASP A 116 12.55 -15.46 8.13
N ARG A 117 11.83 -14.93 7.14
CA ARG A 117 12.30 -13.85 6.27
C ARG A 117 11.13 -13.02 5.74
N ILE A 118 11.33 -11.70 5.65
CA ILE A 118 10.44 -10.74 5.00
C ILE A 118 11.04 -10.26 3.68
N ASP A 119 10.22 -10.07 2.66
CA ASP A 119 10.74 -9.66 1.35
C ASP A 119 10.96 -8.15 1.26
N ILE A 120 10.09 -7.33 1.84
CA ILE A 120 10.18 -5.86 1.84
C ILE A 120 9.86 -5.34 3.24
N VAL A 121 10.67 -4.43 3.76
CA VAL A 121 10.36 -3.71 5.01
C VAL A 121 10.33 -2.21 4.73
N HIS A 122 9.20 -1.58 5.02
CA HIS A 122 9.01 -0.15 4.89
C HIS A 122 9.34 0.58 6.21
N ILE A 123 10.04 1.70 6.15
CA ILE A 123 10.09 2.69 7.23
C ILE A 123 8.71 3.36 7.25
N HIS A 124 7.99 3.31 8.38
CA HIS A 124 6.56 3.61 8.45
C HIS A 124 6.26 5.02 8.93
N ASP A 125 5.83 5.90 8.02
CA ASP A 125 5.41 7.30 8.28
C ASP A 125 6.39 8.08 9.19
N PRO A 126 7.64 8.26 8.78
CA PRO A 126 8.65 8.96 9.58
C PRO A 126 8.58 10.50 9.41
N ASP A 127 7.41 11.07 9.13
CA ASP A 127 7.25 12.45 8.67
C ASP A 127 7.87 13.49 9.62
N ASP A 128 7.63 13.35 10.92
CA ASP A 128 8.18 14.22 11.97
C ASP A 128 9.52 13.70 12.53
N HIS A 129 10.03 12.56 12.01
CA HIS A 129 11.19 11.83 12.54
C HIS A 129 12.20 11.46 11.46
N ILE A 130 12.29 12.22 10.36
CA ILE A 130 13.14 11.87 9.19
C ILE A 130 14.59 11.60 9.59
N HIS A 131 15.17 12.44 10.45
CA HIS A 131 16.56 12.28 10.87
C HIS A 131 16.77 11.00 11.69
N GLU A 132 15.93 10.75 12.69
CA GLU A 132 15.99 9.55 13.53
C GLU A 132 15.79 8.28 12.69
N ALA A 133 14.83 8.31 11.76
CA ALA A 133 14.55 7.19 10.88
C ALA A 133 15.71 6.88 9.92
N LEU A 134 16.43 7.89 9.43
CA LEU A 134 17.63 7.71 8.61
C LEU A 134 18.81 7.15 9.41
N GLU A 135 19.04 7.64 10.64
CA GLU A 135 20.19 7.23 11.46
C GLU A 135 19.95 5.91 12.22
N GLY A 136 18.70 5.55 12.48
CA GLY A 136 18.33 4.34 13.21
C GLY A 136 17.70 3.27 12.31
N THR A 137 16.39 3.38 12.03
CA THR A 137 15.62 2.34 11.31
C THR A 137 16.23 2.01 9.94
N TYR A 138 16.57 3.00 9.13
CA TYR A 138 17.17 2.75 7.81
C TYR A 138 18.45 1.93 7.91
N ARG A 139 19.35 2.29 8.84
CA ARG A 139 20.59 1.54 9.05
C ARG A 139 20.35 0.11 9.54
N ALA A 140 19.36 -0.08 10.42
CA ALA A 140 18.95 -1.41 10.86
C ALA A 140 18.43 -2.27 9.71
N LEU A 141 17.59 -1.69 8.84
CA LEU A 141 17.06 -2.40 7.69
C LEU A 141 18.15 -2.74 6.66
N VAL A 142 19.13 -1.85 6.44
CA VAL A 142 20.29 -2.15 5.58
C VAL A 142 21.07 -3.34 6.14
N ALA A 143 21.38 -3.33 7.45
CA ALA A 143 22.08 -4.45 8.08
C ALA A 143 21.28 -5.76 7.98
N LEU A 144 19.97 -5.73 8.22
CA LEU A 144 19.08 -6.90 8.09
C LEU A 144 18.98 -7.42 6.65
N ARG A 145 19.08 -6.54 5.66
CA ARG A 145 19.17 -6.94 4.25
C ARG A 145 20.51 -7.64 3.97
N ASP A 146 21.60 -7.12 4.47
CA ASP A 146 22.93 -7.70 4.32
C ASP A 146 23.07 -9.05 5.05
N GLU A 147 22.37 -9.21 6.17
CA GLU A 147 22.21 -10.48 6.91
C GLU A 147 21.28 -11.49 6.19
N GLY A 148 20.51 -11.04 5.17
CA GLY A 148 19.57 -11.88 4.44
C GLY A 148 18.23 -12.10 5.16
N VAL A 149 17.97 -11.42 6.28
CA VAL A 149 16.71 -11.48 7.02
C VAL A 149 15.58 -10.76 6.26
N ILE A 150 15.92 -9.68 5.54
CA ILE A 150 14.99 -9.02 4.64
C ILE A 150 15.52 -8.99 3.20
N GLY A 151 14.61 -8.78 2.23
CA GLY A 151 14.97 -8.75 0.81
C GLY A 151 15.18 -7.36 0.23
N ALA A 152 14.47 -6.35 0.76
CA ALA A 152 14.50 -4.99 0.25
C ALA A 152 14.18 -3.96 1.36
N VAL A 153 14.86 -2.81 1.28
CA VAL A 153 14.62 -1.66 2.17
C VAL A 153 13.72 -0.66 1.46
N SER A 154 12.68 -0.20 2.15
CA SER A 154 11.66 0.65 1.56
C SER A 154 11.22 1.76 2.53
N LEU A 155 10.54 2.76 1.98
CA LEU A 155 9.77 3.76 2.73
C LEU A 155 8.28 3.55 2.49
N GLY A 156 7.44 3.71 3.52
CA GLY A 156 5.99 3.75 3.41
C GLY A 156 5.44 5.02 4.05
N THR A 157 4.86 5.93 3.26
CA THR A 157 4.33 7.22 3.73
C THR A 157 3.16 7.69 2.87
N ASN A 158 2.42 8.69 3.33
CA ASN A 158 1.46 9.46 2.53
C ASN A 158 1.95 10.90 2.23
N SER A 159 3.20 11.23 2.57
CA SER A 159 3.83 12.53 2.35
C SER A 159 4.83 12.48 1.19
N VAL A 160 4.55 13.25 0.12
CA VAL A 160 5.49 13.41 -1.01
C VAL A 160 6.79 14.08 -0.54
N ALA A 161 6.71 15.03 0.38
CA ALA A 161 7.88 15.72 0.90
C ALA A 161 8.82 14.75 1.65
N THR A 162 8.27 13.90 2.52
CA THR A 162 9.02 12.86 3.23
C THR A 162 9.64 11.87 2.24
N ALA A 163 8.85 11.41 1.26
CA ALA A 163 9.34 10.49 0.24
C ALA A 163 10.50 11.08 -0.58
N THR A 164 10.42 12.37 -0.96
CA THR A 164 11.49 13.08 -1.64
C THR A 164 12.75 13.18 -0.77
N ALA A 165 12.59 13.55 0.51
CA ALA A 165 13.71 13.66 1.44
C ALA A 165 14.47 12.32 1.64
N PHE A 166 13.72 11.20 1.66
CA PHE A 166 14.34 9.87 1.73
C PHE A 166 14.99 9.45 0.41
N LEU A 167 14.38 9.77 -0.73
CA LEU A 167 14.95 9.49 -2.05
C LEU A 167 16.31 10.17 -2.25
N GLU A 168 16.50 11.35 -1.65
CA GLU A 168 17.75 12.12 -1.72
C GLU A 168 18.85 11.62 -0.77
N ARG A 169 18.48 10.91 0.32
CA ARG A 169 19.39 10.62 1.44
C ARG A 169 19.59 9.14 1.71
N ALA A 170 18.72 8.28 1.20
CA ALA A 170 18.74 6.84 1.48
C ALA A 170 18.78 6.04 0.18
N ASP A 171 19.53 4.93 0.22
CA ASP A 171 19.63 3.98 -0.89
C ASP A 171 18.48 2.96 -0.80
N LEU A 172 17.26 3.40 -1.13
CA LEU A 172 16.07 2.59 -1.08
C LEU A 172 15.94 1.67 -2.30
N ASP A 173 15.38 0.48 -2.11
CA ASP A 173 15.04 -0.46 -3.18
C ASP A 173 13.67 -0.16 -3.79
N CYS A 174 12.74 0.31 -2.97
CA CYS A 174 11.41 0.75 -3.39
C CYS A 174 10.84 1.78 -2.41
N MET A 175 9.70 2.37 -2.76
CA MET A 175 8.87 3.14 -1.84
C MET A 175 7.39 2.94 -2.13
N LEU A 176 6.59 2.99 -1.06
CA LEU A 176 5.15 2.95 -1.10
C LEU A 176 4.62 4.32 -0.69
N VAL A 177 3.87 4.98 -1.60
CA VAL A 177 3.25 6.27 -1.29
C VAL A 177 1.74 6.14 -1.44
N ALA A 178 1.02 6.46 -0.36
CA ALA A 178 -0.41 6.24 -0.29
C ALA A 178 -1.21 7.50 -0.66
N GLY A 179 -2.18 7.35 -1.58
CA GLY A 179 -3.16 8.37 -1.91
C GLY A 179 -2.63 9.56 -2.73
N ARG A 180 -1.39 9.53 -3.21
CA ARG A 180 -0.73 10.67 -3.90
C ARG A 180 -0.50 10.44 -5.40
N TYR A 181 -0.96 9.29 -5.93
CA TYR A 181 -1.00 9.05 -7.37
C TYR A 181 -2.27 8.26 -7.74
N THR A 182 -3.38 8.97 -7.82
CA THR A 182 -4.75 8.46 -8.01
C THR A 182 -5.50 9.35 -9.01
N LEU A 183 -6.75 9.03 -9.33
CA LEU A 183 -7.62 9.91 -10.13
C LEU A 183 -7.88 11.28 -9.48
N LEU A 184 -7.84 11.37 -8.14
CA LEU A 184 -8.11 12.62 -7.41
C LEU A 184 -6.84 13.39 -7.04
N ASP A 185 -5.72 12.71 -6.80
CA ASP A 185 -4.46 13.33 -6.37
C ASP A 185 -3.29 12.75 -7.19
N ARG A 186 -2.49 13.61 -7.79
CA ARG A 186 -1.32 13.27 -8.62
C ARG A 186 -0.04 13.97 -8.15
N SER A 187 -0.03 14.44 -6.91
CA SER A 187 1.09 15.18 -6.35
C SER A 187 2.42 14.40 -6.34
N ALA A 188 2.38 13.07 -6.46
CA ALA A 188 3.57 12.23 -6.56
C ALA A 188 4.11 12.04 -7.99
N ALA A 189 3.56 12.68 -9.02
CA ALA A 189 3.98 12.44 -10.41
C ALA A 189 5.49 12.67 -10.63
N GLU A 190 6.02 13.80 -10.19
CA GLU A 190 7.45 14.11 -10.30
C GLU A 190 8.33 13.18 -9.45
N LEU A 191 7.83 12.76 -8.29
CA LEU A 191 8.51 11.79 -7.43
C LEU A 191 8.64 10.42 -8.11
N ILE A 192 7.61 9.96 -8.83
CA ILE A 192 7.64 8.69 -9.59
C ILE A 192 8.75 8.73 -10.63
N ASP A 193 8.87 9.83 -11.37
CA ASP A 193 9.94 9.99 -12.35
C ASP A 193 11.33 10.07 -11.70
N ALA A 194 11.43 10.71 -10.54
CA ALA A 194 12.67 10.75 -9.77
C ALA A 194 13.07 9.36 -9.26
N CYS A 195 12.11 8.56 -8.78
CA CYS A 195 12.33 7.16 -8.39
C CYS A 195 12.86 6.34 -9.58
N ALA A 196 12.23 6.46 -10.75
CA ALA A 196 12.63 5.73 -11.95
C ALA A 196 14.07 6.07 -12.36
N ARG A 197 14.45 7.35 -12.32
CA ARG A 197 15.84 7.79 -12.64
C ARG A 197 16.88 7.18 -11.69
N GLN A 198 16.50 6.92 -10.44
CA GLN A 198 17.38 6.34 -9.42
C GLN A 198 17.27 4.81 -9.31
N GLY A 199 16.41 4.17 -10.12
CA GLY A 199 16.19 2.73 -10.04
C GLY A 199 15.43 2.28 -8.77
N VAL A 200 14.68 3.18 -8.13
CA VAL A 200 13.81 2.90 -6.99
C VAL A 200 12.42 2.53 -7.51
N ALA A 201 11.88 1.38 -7.12
CA ALA A 201 10.55 0.97 -7.53
C ALA A 201 9.48 1.79 -6.80
N TYR A 202 8.45 2.25 -7.51
CA TYR A 202 7.33 2.97 -6.90
C TYR A 202 6.09 2.07 -6.79
N LEU A 203 5.53 2.01 -5.57
CA LEU A 203 4.31 1.28 -5.24
C LEU A 203 3.20 2.30 -4.92
N ALA A 204 2.15 2.35 -5.75
CA ALA A 204 1.02 3.25 -5.54
C ALA A 204 0.00 2.61 -4.60
N ALA A 205 -0.10 3.09 -3.37
CA ALA A 205 -1.10 2.65 -2.42
C ALA A 205 -2.26 3.64 -2.30
N GLY A 206 -3.36 3.21 -1.66
CA GLY A 206 -4.51 4.07 -1.42
C GLY A 206 -5.19 4.56 -2.71
N VAL A 207 -5.15 3.78 -3.77
CA VAL A 207 -5.63 4.14 -5.12
C VAL A 207 -7.13 4.49 -5.18
N PHE A 208 -7.90 4.07 -4.18
CA PHE A 208 -9.31 4.44 -4.02
C PHE A 208 -9.54 5.63 -3.09
N ASN A 209 -8.49 6.31 -2.60
CA ASN A 209 -8.56 7.45 -1.70
C ASN A 209 -9.56 7.21 -0.55
N SER A 210 -9.26 6.23 0.31
CA SER A 210 -10.10 5.80 1.44
C SER A 210 -11.51 5.33 1.04
N GLY A 211 -11.70 4.94 -0.22
CA GLY A 211 -12.94 4.32 -0.72
C GLY A 211 -13.81 5.22 -1.59
N VAL A 212 -13.60 6.54 -1.64
CA VAL A 212 -14.43 7.45 -2.45
C VAL A 212 -14.40 7.12 -3.94
N LEU A 213 -13.27 6.63 -4.47
CA LEU A 213 -13.15 6.19 -5.87
C LEU A 213 -13.66 4.78 -6.14
N ALA A 214 -13.92 4.00 -5.09
CA ALA A 214 -14.61 2.71 -5.24
C ALA A 214 -16.13 2.91 -5.27
N ARG A 215 -16.67 3.79 -4.40
CA ARG A 215 -18.11 4.10 -4.28
C ARG A 215 -18.28 5.55 -3.84
N PRO A 216 -18.47 6.51 -4.77
CA PRO A 216 -18.70 7.91 -4.43
C PRO A 216 -20.12 8.11 -3.91
N GLN A 217 -20.28 8.19 -2.59
CA GLN A 217 -21.56 8.38 -1.94
C GLN A 217 -21.46 9.24 -0.69
N ALA A 218 -22.56 9.76 -0.18
CA ALA A 218 -22.58 10.49 1.08
C ALA A 218 -21.99 9.62 2.22
N GLY A 219 -21.06 10.20 2.98
CA GLY A 219 -20.35 9.50 4.05
C GLY A 219 -19.09 8.74 3.60
N SER A 220 -18.72 8.75 2.31
CA SER A 220 -17.43 8.23 1.86
C SER A 220 -16.27 9.01 2.48
N TRP A 221 -15.15 8.34 2.60
CA TRP A 221 -13.92 8.90 3.17
C TRP A 221 -12.92 9.26 2.07
N TYR A 222 -12.14 10.31 2.32
CA TYR A 222 -11.00 10.75 1.53
C TYR A 222 -9.84 11.08 2.47
N ASP A 223 -8.64 10.62 2.15
CA ASP A 223 -7.41 10.88 2.91
C ASP A 223 -7.57 10.63 4.43
N TYR A 224 -8.16 9.47 4.79
CA TYR A 224 -8.42 9.00 6.15
C TYR A 224 -9.42 9.85 6.96
N GLY A 225 -10.18 10.73 6.31
CA GLY A 225 -11.23 11.54 6.92
C GLY A 225 -12.51 11.57 6.09
N PRO A 226 -13.59 12.21 6.57
CA PRO A 226 -14.79 12.41 5.78
C PRO A 226 -14.50 13.21 4.50
N ALA A 227 -14.96 12.72 3.35
CA ALA A 227 -14.81 13.42 2.08
C ALA A 227 -15.61 14.74 2.08
N SER A 228 -15.01 15.81 1.54
CA SER A 228 -15.70 17.08 1.31
C SER A 228 -16.79 16.94 0.22
N GLY A 229 -17.77 17.85 0.22
CA GLY A 229 -18.78 17.90 -0.84
C GLY A 229 -18.16 18.03 -2.24
N GLU A 230 -17.12 18.86 -2.37
CA GLU A 230 -16.36 19.05 -3.62
C GLU A 230 -15.69 17.74 -4.10
N THR A 231 -15.05 17.01 -3.17
CA THR A 231 -14.44 15.71 -3.48
C THR A 231 -15.47 14.68 -3.94
N LEU A 232 -16.64 14.63 -3.28
CA LEU A 232 -17.74 13.74 -3.64
C LEU A 232 -18.30 14.09 -5.01
N GLU A 233 -18.52 15.37 -5.29
CA GLU A 233 -19.04 15.87 -6.57
C GLU A 233 -18.07 15.54 -7.72
N ARG A 234 -16.78 15.75 -7.50
CA ARG A 234 -15.73 15.41 -8.46
C ARG A 234 -15.69 13.92 -8.74
N ALA A 235 -15.73 13.08 -7.71
CA ALA A 235 -15.74 11.62 -7.86
C ALA A 235 -17.03 11.13 -8.56
N ALA A 236 -18.18 11.72 -8.27
CA ALA A 236 -19.44 11.39 -8.93
C ALA A 236 -19.43 11.78 -10.41
N THR A 237 -18.81 12.93 -10.75
CA THR A 237 -18.63 13.33 -12.17
C THR A 237 -17.72 12.36 -12.90
N MET A 238 -16.60 11.94 -12.28
CA MET A 238 -15.73 10.90 -12.84
C MET A 238 -16.48 9.59 -13.06
N ASP A 239 -17.31 9.17 -12.10
CA ASP A 239 -18.13 7.95 -12.24
C ASP A 239 -19.07 8.04 -13.42
N SER A 240 -19.75 9.19 -13.62
CA SER A 240 -20.62 9.43 -14.76
C SER A 240 -19.87 9.32 -16.09
N VAL A 241 -18.68 9.88 -16.21
CA VAL A 241 -17.83 9.76 -17.40
C VAL A 241 -17.42 8.30 -17.61
N CYS A 242 -16.98 7.60 -16.57
CA CYS A 242 -16.63 6.18 -16.66
C CYS A 242 -17.82 5.33 -17.17
N GLN A 243 -19.03 5.57 -16.65
CA GLN A 243 -20.25 4.87 -17.07
C GLN A 243 -20.58 5.09 -18.56
N HIS A 244 -20.38 6.31 -19.11
CA HIS A 244 -20.51 6.58 -20.54
C HIS A 244 -19.58 5.73 -21.39
N HIS A 245 -18.40 5.42 -20.89
CA HIS A 245 -17.42 4.52 -21.52
C HIS A 245 -17.63 3.03 -21.20
N GLY A 246 -18.70 2.68 -20.47
CA GLY A 246 -19.03 1.29 -20.12
C GLY A 246 -18.08 0.65 -19.10
N VAL A 247 -17.38 1.44 -18.31
CA VAL A 247 -16.48 0.96 -17.24
C VAL A 247 -16.89 1.53 -15.87
N SER A 248 -16.57 0.83 -14.80
CA SER A 248 -16.77 1.36 -13.45
C SER A 248 -15.67 2.34 -13.07
N LEU A 249 -15.99 3.32 -12.20
CA LEU A 249 -15.00 4.20 -11.62
C LEU A 249 -13.91 3.40 -10.88
N GLN A 250 -14.27 2.30 -10.20
CA GLN A 250 -13.34 1.40 -9.54
C GLN A 250 -12.32 0.81 -10.51
N ALA A 251 -12.76 0.36 -11.71
CA ALA A 251 -11.86 -0.17 -12.73
C ALA A 251 -10.92 0.92 -13.27
N ALA A 252 -11.43 2.12 -13.53
CA ALA A 252 -10.61 3.25 -13.93
C ALA A 252 -9.59 3.61 -12.84
N ALA A 253 -10.00 3.69 -11.58
CA ALA A 253 -9.15 4.10 -10.46
C ALA A 253 -8.00 3.12 -10.18
N VAL A 254 -8.25 1.80 -10.23
CA VAL A 254 -7.18 0.81 -9.99
C VAL A 254 -6.21 0.71 -11.16
N ASN A 255 -6.66 0.97 -12.39
CA ASN A 255 -5.81 0.93 -13.59
C ASN A 255 -5.07 2.24 -13.84
N PHE A 256 -5.58 3.39 -13.41
CA PHE A 256 -4.97 4.70 -13.66
C PHE A 256 -3.48 4.76 -13.27
N PRO A 257 -3.06 4.39 -12.05
CA PRO A 257 -1.63 4.44 -11.69
C PRO A 257 -0.76 3.57 -12.58
N LEU A 258 -1.30 2.46 -13.07
CA LEU A 258 -0.59 1.49 -13.91
C LEU A 258 -0.41 1.94 -15.36
N LEU A 259 -1.01 3.06 -15.78
CA LEU A 259 -0.73 3.72 -17.06
C LEU A 259 0.68 4.32 -17.06
N ASN A 260 1.16 4.76 -15.91
CA ASN A 260 2.55 5.21 -15.79
C ASN A 260 3.48 3.98 -15.73
N PRO A 261 4.39 3.80 -16.73
CA PRO A 261 5.28 2.65 -16.78
C PRO A 261 6.27 2.58 -15.60
N ASN A 262 6.47 3.70 -14.88
CA ASN A 262 7.34 3.80 -13.72
C ASN A 262 6.64 3.36 -12.41
N VAL A 263 5.32 3.15 -12.43
CA VAL A 263 4.59 2.54 -11.30
C VAL A 263 4.71 1.02 -11.39
N THR A 264 5.36 0.44 -10.39
CA THR A 264 5.66 -1.00 -10.39
C THR A 264 4.45 -1.84 -10.00
N ALA A 265 3.67 -1.40 -9.02
CA ALA A 265 2.47 -2.09 -8.54
C ALA A 265 1.51 -1.13 -7.84
N VAL A 266 0.25 -1.55 -7.73
CA VAL A 266 -0.77 -0.94 -6.87
C VAL A 266 -0.98 -1.79 -5.63
N VAL A 267 -1.19 -1.14 -4.48
CA VAL A 267 -1.52 -1.77 -3.20
C VAL A 267 -2.95 -1.39 -2.84
N VAL A 268 -3.83 -2.39 -2.80
CA VAL A 268 -5.27 -2.20 -2.60
C VAL A 268 -5.71 -2.87 -1.31
N GLY A 269 -6.32 -2.09 -0.41
CA GLY A 269 -6.95 -2.60 0.80
C GLY A 269 -8.22 -3.37 0.47
N MET A 270 -8.42 -4.54 1.08
CA MET A 270 -9.59 -5.38 0.87
C MET A 270 -10.05 -5.95 2.22
N ALA A 271 -11.31 -5.75 2.59
CA ALA A 271 -11.87 -6.14 3.88
C ALA A 271 -12.63 -7.47 3.83
N ALA A 272 -13.14 -7.87 2.67
CA ALA A 272 -13.98 -9.05 2.50
C ALA A 272 -13.57 -9.89 1.28
N PRO A 273 -13.85 -11.22 1.27
CA PRO A 273 -13.57 -12.07 0.11
C PRO A 273 -14.19 -11.56 -1.20
N ALA A 274 -15.40 -11.00 -1.15
CA ALA A 274 -16.06 -10.43 -2.32
C ALA A 274 -15.26 -9.25 -2.92
N GLU A 275 -14.65 -8.41 -2.08
CA GLU A 275 -13.80 -7.29 -2.54
C GLU A 275 -12.54 -7.79 -3.28
N VAL A 276 -12.03 -8.97 -2.92
CA VAL A 276 -10.91 -9.59 -3.67
C VAL A 276 -11.36 -9.93 -5.10
N ASP A 277 -12.51 -10.57 -5.24
CA ASP A 277 -13.09 -10.91 -6.55
C ASP A 277 -13.36 -9.64 -7.37
N GLU A 278 -13.99 -8.63 -6.77
CA GLU A 278 -14.33 -7.34 -7.40
C GLU A 278 -13.07 -6.58 -7.86
N ASN A 279 -12.06 -6.44 -7.01
CA ASN A 279 -10.84 -5.70 -7.34
C ASN A 279 -9.99 -6.42 -8.41
N LEU A 280 -9.95 -7.75 -8.38
CA LEU A 280 -9.29 -8.51 -9.44
C LEU A 280 -10.04 -8.41 -10.77
N ALA A 281 -11.38 -8.40 -10.76
CA ALA A 281 -12.18 -8.17 -11.94
C ALA A 281 -11.97 -6.74 -12.48
N ALA A 282 -12.01 -5.73 -11.61
CA ALA A 282 -11.76 -4.33 -11.97
C ALA A 282 -10.38 -4.13 -12.62
N LEU A 283 -9.34 -4.74 -12.04
CA LEU A 283 -7.97 -4.67 -12.60
C LEU A 283 -7.87 -5.32 -14.00
N ARG A 284 -8.66 -6.35 -14.25
CA ARG A 284 -8.66 -7.07 -15.55
C ARG A 284 -9.60 -6.43 -16.58
N THR A 285 -10.45 -5.51 -16.16
CA THR A 285 -11.37 -4.81 -17.06
C THR A 285 -10.59 -3.92 -18.02
N PRO A 286 -10.71 -4.10 -19.34
CA PRO A 286 -10.12 -3.18 -20.30
C PRO A 286 -10.75 -1.79 -20.13
N VAL A 287 -9.92 -0.79 -19.92
CA VAL A 287 -10.35 0.62 -19.84
C VAL A 287 -10.14 1.24 -21.21
N PRO A 288 -11.19 1.80 -21.86
CA PRO A 288 -11.06 2.42 -23.16
C PRO A 288 -10.08 3.60 -23.15
N ASP A 289 -9.23 3.68 -24.18
CA ASP A 289 -8.19 4.73 -24.26
C ASP A 289 -8.78 6.15 -24.36
N ASP A 290 -9.98 6.31 -24.90
CA ASP A 290 -10.71 7.59 -25.05
C ASP A 290 -11.33 8.11 -23.74
N LEU A 291 -11.42 7.29 -22.70
CA LEU A 291 -11.81 7.73 -21.36
C LEU A 291 -10.90 8.83 -20.81
N TRP A 292 -9.59 8.64 -20.94
CA TRP A 292 -8.60 9.54 -20.34
C TRP A 292 -8.62 10.95 -20.94
N PRO A 293 -8.67 11.14 -22.28
CA PRO A 293 -8.90 12.44 -22.91
C PRO A 293 -10.19 13.11 -22.49
N GLU A 294 -11.28 12.34 -22.27
CA GLU A 294 -12.56 12.92 -21.82
C GLU A 294 -12.45 13.44 -20.39
N LEU A 295 -11.90 12.65 -19.47
CA LEU A 295 -11.65 13.13 -18.09
C LEU A 295 -10.78 14.39 -18.04
N ARG A 296 -9.83 14.57 -18.98
CA ARG A 296 -9.05 15.81 -19.10
C ARG A 296 -9.88 16.98 -19.61
N ARG A 297 -10.70 16.78 -20.64
CA ARG A 297 -11.59 17.84 -21.19
C ARG A 297 -12.56 18.36 -20.15
N GLU A 298 -13.04 17.48 -19.28
CA GLU A 298 -13.91 17.83 -18.15
C GLU A 298 -13.15 18.47 -16.96
N GLY A 299 -11.82 18.68 -17.07
CA GLY A 299 -10.99 19.24 -16.00
C GLY A 299 -10.81 18.33 -14.78
N LEU A 300 -11.11 17.04 -14.93
CA LEU A 300 -11.02 16.03 -13.86
C LEU A 300 -9.61 15.46 -13.72
N LEU A 301 -8.84 15.43 -14.81
CA LEU A 301 -7.41 15.10 -14.85
C LEU A 301 -6.63 16.30 -15.37
N GLY A 302 -5.37 16.47 -14.89
CA GLY A 302 -4.46 17.52 -15.36
C GLY A 302 -3.86 17.22 -16.75
N ASP A 303 -3.34 18.28 -17.40
CA ASP A 303 -2.57 18.17 -18.63
C ASP A 303 -1.20 17.53 -18.34
N GLY A 304 -0.74 16.59 -19.17
CA GLY A 304 0.60 15.99 -19.07
C GLY A 304 0.69 14.65 -18.34
N GLU A 305 -0.42 14.06 -17.96
CA GLU A 305 -0.48 12.71 -17.38
C GLU A 305 -0.38 11.58 -18.42
N PRO A 306 -0.09 10.32 -18.01
CA PRO A 306 0.15 9.22 -18.94
C PRO A 306 -0.91 9.14 -20.04
N ARG A 307 -0.48 8.99 -21.26
CA ARG A 307 -1.34 8.84 -22.46
C ARG A 307 -1.80 7.41 -22.61
#